data_ca91ac1d626e68bf6400beb1430524ca
#
_entry.id   ca91ac1d626e68bf6400beb1430524ca
#
_cell.length_a   1.000
_cell.length_b   1.000
_cell.length_c   1.000
_cell.angle_alpha   90.00
_cell.angle_beta   90.00
_cell.angle_gamma   90.00
#
_symmetry.space_group_name_H-M   'P 1'
#
loop_
_entity.id
_entity.type
_entity.pdbx_description
1 polymer ?
#
loop_
_entity_poly.entity_id
_entity_poly.type
_entity_poly.pdbx_seq_one_letter_code
_entity_poly.pdbx_strand_id
1 'polypeptide(L)'
;MKKIEIVGDNYSNKYDYIREASRAIIIKDGKILLSYETKNDIWMLPGGGKEVGETYRNCVIREVCEETGYLFVPSKCVLEIDEYYENVRYISKYFIGTITGKTDTHLTEAEIKGGLESRWILIEEALGIFSKHCEIKDFEEKRGLYLRECLALQKIMER
;
A
#
# COMPACT_ATOMS: atom_id res chain seq x y z
N MET A 1 -14.02 -11.03 -2.33
CA MET A 1 -12.83 -10.39 -1.74
C MET A 1 -12.06 -11.46 -0.97
N LYS A 2 -10.75 -11.55 -1.21
CA LYS A 2 -9.86 -12.46 -0.47
C LYS A 2 -9.40 -11.78 0.83
N LYS A 3 -9.02 -12.58 1.83
CA LYS A 3 -8.48 -12.08 3.09
C LYS A 3 -7.21 -12.83 3.46
N ILE A 4 -6.21 -12.09 3.94
CA ILE A 4 -4.94 -12.63 4.45
C ILE A 4 -4.72 -12.06 5.85
N GLU A 5 -4.20 -12.89 6.75
CA GLU A 5 -3.79 -12.46 8.08
C GLU A 5 -2.28 -12.64 8.25
N ILE A 6 -1.64 -11.64 8.83
CA ILE A 6 -0.22 -11.64 9.18
C ILE A 6 -0.13 -11.37 10.68
N VAL A 7 0.45 -12.31 11.42
CA VAL A 7 0.67 -12.16 12.86
C VAL A 7 2.16 -11.96 13.08
N GLY A 8 2.54 -10.77 13.53
CA GLY A 8 3.93 -10.44 13.85
C GLY A 8 4.40 -11.14 15.12
N ASP A 9 5.71 -11.40 15.20
CA ASP A 9 6.33 -12.09 16.35
C ASP A 9 6.15 -11.31 17.67
N ASN A 10 5.98 -9.98 17.58
CA ASN A 10 5.78 -9.09 18.72
C ASN A 10 4.31 -8.87 19.10
N TYR A 11 3.37 -9.59 18.47
CA TYR A 11 1.96 -9.43 18.77
C TYR A 11 1.65 -9.86 20.20
N SER A 12 0.95 -8.99 20.96
CA SER A 12 0.63 -9.20 22.39
C SER A 12 -0.59 -10.10 22.63
N ASN A 13 -1.08 -10.80 21.61
CA ASN A 13 -2.26 -11.68 21.60
C ASN A 13 -3.60 -10.98 21.82
N LYS A 14 -3.60 -9.66 21.88
CA LYS A 14 -4.79 -8.80 21.87
C LYS A 14 -4.42 -7.48 21.24
N TYR A 15 -5.41 -6.76 20.70
CA TYR A 15 -5.21 -5.41 20.20
C TYR A 15 -6.13 -4.43 20.90
N ASP A 16 -5.59 -3.24 21.19
CA ASP A 16 -6.32 -2.12 21.78
C ASP A 16 -6.69 -1.07 20.71
N TYR A 17 -5.98 -1.08 19.60
CA TYR A 17 -6.13 -0.12 18.52
C TYR A 17 -6.33 -0.80 17.18
N ILE A 18 -7.13 -0.15 16.31
CA ILE A 18 -7.31 -0.55 14.93
C ILE A 18 -6.85 0.63 14.05
N ARG A 19 -6.01 0.35 13.07
CA ARG A 19 -5.63 1.30 12.03
C ARG A 19 -6.11 0.79 10.70
N GLU A 20 -6.82 1.63 9.96
CA GLU A 20 -7.43 1.29 8.69
C GLU A 20 -6.75 2.07 7.57
N ALA A 21 -6.50 1.41 6.45
CA ALA A 21 -5.88 2.01 5.28
C ALA A 21 -6.47 1.43 4.00
N SER A 22 -6.34 2.19 2.91
CA SER A 22 -6.67 1.72 1.57
C SER A 22 -5.46 1.86 0.66
N ARG A 23 -5.28 0.89 -0.24
CA ARG A 23 -4.20 0.82 -1.21
C ARG A 23 -4.75 0.61 -2.61
N ALA A 24 -4.08 1.17 -3.60
CA ALA A 24 -4.47 1.03 -4.99
C ALA A 24 -3.50 0.14 -5.75
N ILE A 25 -4.04 -0.73 -6.59
CA ILE A 25 -3.28 -1.53 -7.55
C ILE A 25 -3.68 -1.02 -8.93
N ILE A 26 -2.79 -0.24 -9.52
CA ILE A 26 -3.03 0.45 -10.79
C ILE A 26 -2.02 -0.09 -11.79
N ILE A 27 -2.53 -0.86 -12.75
CA ILE A 27 -1.70 -1.53 -13.77
C ILE A 27 -2.08 -0.98 -15.15
N LYS A 28 -1.08 -0.58 -15.91
CA LYS A 28 -1.23 -0.11 -17.28
C LYS A 28 -0.03 -0.55 -18.12
N ASP A 29 -0.28 -1.17 -19.27
CA ASP A 29 0.76 -1.59 -20.22
C ASP A 29 1.88 -2.44 -19.56
N GLY A 30 1.51 -3.39 -18.69
CA GLY A 30 2.46 -4.27 -18.01
C GLY A 30 3.24 -3.64 -16.87
N LYS A 31 2.96 -2.38 -16.57
CA LYS A 31 3.58 -1.62 -15.47
C LYS A 31 2.59 -1.37 -14.35
N ILE A 32 3.10 -1.27 -13.14
CA ILE A 32 2.36 -0.92 -11.95
C ILE A 32 2.83 0.43 -11.41
N LEU A 33 1.90 1.24 -10.92
CA LEU A 33 2.21 2.49 -10.26
C LEU A 33 2.59 2.24 -8.81
N LEU A 34 3.78 2.69 -8.42
CA LEU A 34 4.25 2.65 -7.04
C LEU A 34 4.59 4.05 -6.55
N SER A 35 4.48 4.26 -5.26
CA SER A 35 5.06 5.38 -4.55
C SER A 35 6.45 4.97 -4.06
N TYR A 36 7.43 5.84 -4.26
CA TYR A 36 8.83 5.60 -3.89
C TYR A 36 9.37 6.72 -3.02
N GLU A 37 9.72 6.39 -1.80
CA GLU A 37 10.36 7.30 -0.85
C GLU A 37 11.87 7.28 -1.08
N THR A 38 12.36 8.22 -1.87
CA THR A 38 13.72 8.21 -2.43
C THR A 38 14.81 8.26 -1.35
N LYS A 39 14.61 9.01 -0.28
CA LYS A 39 15.62 9.17 0.78
C LYS A 39 15.79 7.93 1.66
N ASN A 40 14.75 7.13 1.80
CA ASN A 40 14.79 5.92 2.63
C ASN A 40 14.80 4.63 1.80
N ASP A 41 14.75 4.75 0.47
CA ASP A 41 14.67 3.61 -0.44
C ASP A 41 13.52 2.65 -0.09
N ILE A 42 12.32 3.22 0.05
CA ILE A 42 11.11 2.45 0.38
C ILE A 42 10.10 2.56 -0.77
N TRP A 43 9.72 1.42 -1.31
CA TRP A 43 8.68 1.28 -2.30
C TRP A 43 7.38 0.84 -1.64
N MET A 44 6.24 1.31 -2.15
CA MET A 44 4.93 0.91 -1.64
C MET A 44 3.84 1.13 -2.69
N LEU A 45 2.74 0.42 -2.55
CA LEU A 45 1.54 0.71 -3.33
C LEU A 45 0.94 2.04 -2.86
N PRO A 46 0.44 2.88 -3.78
CA PRO A 46 -0.17 4.16 -3.41
C PRO A 46 -1.37 3.94 -2.47
N GLY A 47 -1.48 4.78 -1.46
CA GLY A 47 -2.56 4.72 -0.50
C GLY A 47 -2.15 5.26 0.85
N GLY A 48 -3.05 5.18 1.81
CA GLY A 48 -2.81 5.69 3.15
C GLY A 48 -3.95 5.45 4.11
N GLY A 49 -3.87 6.11 5.26
CA GLY A 49 -4.80 5.96 6.36
C GLY A 49 -6.19 6.51 6.05
N LYS A 50 -7.18 5.76 6.48
CA LYS A 50 -8.59 6.15 6.38
C LYS A 50 -8.91 7.19 7.45
N GLU A 51 -9.55 8.28 7.05
CA GLU A 51 -10.06 9.30 7.95
C GLU A 51 -11.35 8.85 8.62
N VAL A 52 -11.68 9.47 9.76
CA VAL A 52 -12.94 9.20 10.49
C VAL A 52 -14.15 9.55 9.60
N GLY A 53 -15.08 8.61 9.48
CA GLY A 53 -16.29 8.79 8.66
C GLY A 53 -16.08 8.57 7.16
N GLU A 54 -14.84 8.38 6.72
CA GLU A 54 -14.52 8.10 5.34
C GLU A 54 -14.73 6.60 5.01
N THR A 55 -15.22 6.29 3.81
CA THR A 55 -15.24 4.90 3.33
C THR A 55 -13.85 4.48 2.85
N TYR A 56 -13.56 3.19 2.82
CA TYR A 56 -12.31 2.69 2.23
C TYR A 56 -12.18 3.09 0.75
N ARG A 57 -13.30 3.10 0.02
CA ARG A 57 -13.33 3.52 -1.38
C ARG A 57 -12.94 5.00 -1.53
N ASN A 58 -13.52 5.89 -0.73
CA ASN A 58 -13.18 7.31 -0.77
C ASN A 58 -11.75 7.58 -0.30
N CYS A 59 -11.29 6.81 0.68
CA CYS A 59 -9.91 6.87 1.16
C CYS A 59 -8.91 6.60 0.01
N VAL A 60 -9.10 5.53 -0.75
CA VAL A 60 -8.16 5.20 -1.83
C VAL A 60 -8.19 6.26 -2.95
N ILE A 61 -9.35 6.82 -3.26
CA ILE A 61 -9.47 7.91 -4.24
C ILE A 61 -8.68 9.13 -3.78
N ARG A 62 -8.87 9.55 -2.54
CA ARG A 62 -8.20 10.70 -1.95
C ARG A 62 -6.69 10.49 -1.88
N GLU A 63 -6.25 9.38 -1.31
CA GLU A 63 -4.83 9.09 -1.11
C GLU A 63 -4.06 8.99 -2.43
N VAL A 64 -4.61 8.30 -3.42
CA VAL A 64 -3.97 8.22 -4.75
C VAL A 64 -3.84 9.60 -5.36
N CYS A 65 -4.87 10.44 -5.27
CA CYS A 65 -4.84 11.80 -5.79
C CYS A 65 -3.78 12.64 -5.07
N GLU A 66 -3.76 12.62 -3.74
CA GLU A 66 -2.79 13.39 -2.94
C GLU A 66 -1.34 12.98 -3.20
N GLU A 67 -1.06 11.68 -3.22
CA GLU A 67 0.30 11.15 -3.38
C GLU A 67 0.82 11.21 -4.83
N THR A 68 -0.03 10.91 -5.79
CA THR A 68 0.40 10.69 -7.19
C THR A 68 -0.10 11.73 -8.18
N GLY A 69 -1.12 12.50 -7.80
CA GLY A 69 -1.82 13.41 -8.69
C GLY A 69 -2.76 12.72 -9.68
N TYR A 70 -2.86 11.40 -9.66
CA TYR A 70 -3.77 10.68 -10.55
C TYR A 70 -5.20 10.64 -10.01
N LEU A 71 -6.16 10.83 -10.91
CA LEU A 71 -7.59 10.65 -10.63
C LEU A 71 -7.93 9.17 -10.80
N PHE A 72 -8.06 8.48 -9.70
CA PHE A 72 -8.29 7.05 -9.64
C PHE A 72 -9.77 6.72 -9.51
N VAL A 73 -10.25 5.80 -10.35
CA VAL A 73 -11.60 5.25 -10.28
C VAL A 73 -11.52 3.77 -9.88
N PRO A 74 -11.73 3.46 -8.60
CA PRO A 74 -11.70 2.08 -8.14
C PRO A 74 -12.90 1.30 -8.69
N SER A 75 -12.65 0.12 -9.25
CA SER A 75 -13.69 -0.80 -9.75
C SER A 75 -14.18 -1.74 -8.65
N LYS A 76 -13.25 -2.36 -7.91
CA LYS A 76 -13.61 -3.21 -6.77
C LYS A 76 -12.48 -3.38 -5.76
N CYS A 77 -12.86 -3.68 -4.53
CA CYS A 77 -11.94 -4.17 -3.50
C CYS A 77 -11.67 -5.66 -3.73
N VAL A 78 -10.41 -6.03 -3.88
CA VAL A 78 -10.00 -7.40 -4.25
C VAL A 78 -9.40 -8.18 -3.11
N LEU A 79 -8.83 -7.48 -2.12
CA LEU A 79 -8.09 -8.10 -1.04
C LEU A 79 -8.19 -7.25 0.23
N GLU A 80 -8.23 -7.93 1.38
CA GLU A 80 -8.04 -7.36 2.69
C GLU A 80 -6.86 -8.07 3.35
N ILE A 81 -5.91 -7.31 3.88
CA ILE A 81 -4.82 -7.84 4.69
C ILE A 81 -4.93 -7.26 6.08
N ASP A 82 -5.06 -8.14 7.07
CA ASP A 82 -5.03 -7.80 8.48
C ASP A 82 -3.65 -8.14 9.04
N GLU A 83 -3.00 -7.16 9.65
CA GLU A 83 -1.68 -7.33 10.28
C GLU A 83 -1.80 -7.07 11.78
N TYR A 84 -1.15 -7.90 12.56
CA TYR A 84 -1.15 -7.80 14.02
C TYR A 84 0.28 -7.65 14.53
N TYR A 85 0.60 -6.47 15.05
CA TYR A 85 1.89 -6.14 15.65
C TYR A 85 1.67 -5.44 16.98
N GLU A 86 2.42 -5.83 18.01
CA GLU A 86 2.26 -5.28 19.35
C GLU A 86 0.80 -5.36 19.83
N ASN A 87 0.14 -4.23 20.06
CA ASN A 87 -1.26 -4.15 20.45
C ASN A 87 -2.15 -3.48 19.39
N VAL A 88 -1.73 -3.53 18.12
CA VAL A 88 -2.43 -2.88 17.01
C VAL A 88 -2.84 -3.90 15.96
N ARG A 89 -4.07 -3.78 15.50
CA ARG A 89 -4.57 -4.43 14.30
C ARG A 89 -4.58 -3.42 13.16
N TYR A 90 -3.87 -3.71 12.09
CA TYR A 90 -3.85 -2.91 10.86
C TYR A 90 -4.72 -3.60 9.81
N ILE A 91 -5.69 -2.89 9.27
CA ILE A 91 -6.55 -3.39 8.20
C ILE A 91 -6.24 -2.60 6.93
N SER A 92 -5.73 -3.29 5.91
CA SER A 92 -5.46 -2.69 4.60
C SER A 92 -6.37 -3.30 3.55
N LYS A 93 -7.14 -2.46 2.86
CA LYS A 93 -7.99 -2.91 1.74
C LYS A 93 -7.40 -2.45 0.41
N TYR A 94 -7.34 -3.38 -0.53
CA TYR A 94 -6.70 -3.19 -1.84
C TYR A 94 -7.74 -3.10 -2.93
N PHE A 95 -7.67 -2.01 -3.68
CA PHE A 95 -8.60 -1.72 -4.77
C PHE A 95 -7.88 -1.77 -6.12
N ILE A 96 -8.49 -2.45 -7.08
CA ILE A 96 -8.13 -2.33 -8.50
C ILE A 96 -9.01 -1.28 -9.15
N GLY A 97 -8.51 -0.65 -10.20
CA GLY A 97 -9.26 0.37 -10.93
C GLY A 97 -8.43 1.00 -12.03
N THR A 98 -8.92 2.10 -12.54
CA THR A 98 -8.34 2.82 -13.68
C THR A 98 -8.06 4.28 -13.34
N ILE A 99 -7.21 4.90 -14.15
CA ILE A 99 -6.90 6.32 -14.07
C ILE A 99 -7.70 7.04 -15.16
N THR A 100 -8.33 8.16 -14.81
CA THR A 100 -9.13 8.99 -15.74
C THR A 100 -8.50 10.35 -16.01
N GLY A 101 -7.51 10.76 -15.26
CA GLY A 101 -6.87 12.06 -15.42
C GLY A 101 -5.75 12.28 -14.43
N LYS A 102 -5.19 13.48 -14.43
CA LYS A 102 -4.09 13.89 -13.56
C LYS A 102 -4.31 15.31 -13.05
N THR A 103 -3.93 15.56 -11.81
CA THR A 103 -3.94 16.86 -11.14
C THR A 103 -2.67 17.02 -10.31
N ASP A 104 -2.58 18.08 -9.53
CA ASP A 104 -1.43 18.32 -8.65
C ASP A 104 -1.44 17.36 -7.44
N THR A 105 -0.24 17.03 -6.97
CA THR A 105 -0.06 16.29 -5.73
C THR A 105 -0.26 17.20 -4.51
N HIS A 106 -0.62 16.58 -3.38
CA HIS A 106 -0.76 17.26 -2.08
C HIS A 106 -0.05 16.41 -1.02
N LEU A 107 1.29 16.42 -1.07
CA LEU A 107 2.12 15.63 -0.16
C LEU A 107 2.14 16.24 1.24
N THR A 108 2.16 15.39 2.27
CA THR A 108 2.42 15.80 3.65
C THR A 108 3.89 16.25 3.80
N GLU A 109 4.18 16.96 4.89
CA GLU A 109 5.56 17.38 5.19
C GLU A 109 6.51 16.18 5.29
N ALA A 110 6.06 15.08 5.91
CA ALA A 110 6.84 13.84 6.04
C ALA A 110 7.13 13.21 4.68
N GLU A 111 6.15 13.18 3.78
CA GLU A 111 6.29 12.66 2.42
C GLU A 111 7.25 13.51 1.58
N ILE A 112 7.15 14.83 1.67
CA ILE A 112 8.09 15.75 1.01
C ILE A 112 9.51 15.53 1.55
N LYS A 113 9.65 15.44 2.86
CA LYS A 113 10.94 15.23 3.53
C LYS A 113 11.57 13.88 3.16
N GLY A 114 10.77 12.84 3.01
CA GLY A 114 11.21 11.52 2.56
C GLY A 114 11.50 11.45 1.06
N GLY A 115 11.17 12.48 0.29
CA GLY A 115 11.34 12.52 -1.15
C GLY A 115 10.39 11.60 -1.90
N LEU A 116 9.12 11.55 -1.46
CA LEU A 116 8.11 10.69 -2.09
C LEU A 116 7.84 11.12 -3.53
N GLU A 117 7.92 10.17 -4.44
CA GLU A 117 7.56 10.35 -5.85
C GLU A 117 6.86 9.11 -6.40
N SER A 118 6.15 9.26 -7.50
CA SER A 118 5.44 8.17 -8.16
C SER A 118 6.26 7.62 -9.31
N ARG A 119 6.32 6.29 -9.44
CA ARG A 119 7.03 5.62 -10.52
C ARG A 119 6.22 4.47 -11.10
N TRP A 120 6.25 4.37 -12.43
CA TRP A 120 5.74 3.23 -13.17
C TRP A 120 6.90 2.25 -13.39
N ILE A 121 6.78 1.05 -12.86
CA ILE A 121 7.77 -0.01 -13.06
C ILE A 121 7.10 -1.29 -13.55
N LEU A 122 7.87 -2.20 -14.14
CA LEU A 122 7.35 -3.49 -14.57
C LEU A 122 6.84 -4.28 -13.35
N ILE A 123 5.77 -5.03 -13.54
CA ILE A 123 5.17 -5.84 -12.45
C ILE A 123 6.18 -6.82 -11.87
N GLU A 124 7.00 -7.44 -12.72
CA GLU A 124 8.07 -8.36 -12.31
C GLU A 124 9.13 -7.66 -11.45
N GLU A 125 9.47 -6.42 -11.78
CA GLU A 125 10.39 -5.62 -10.96
C GLU A 125 9.79 -5.32 -9.59
N ALA A 126 8.51 -4.94 -9.53
CA ALA A 126 7.81 -4.71 -8.27
C ALA A 126 7.80 -5.97 -7.40
N LEU A 127 7.48 -7.13 -7.97
CA LEU A 127 7.54 -8.41 -7.26
C LEU A 127 8.95 -8.70 -6.75
N GLY A 128 9.97 -8.46 -7.58
CA GLY A 128 11.38 -8.63 -7.19
C GLY A 128 11.77 -7.74 -6.00
N ILE A 129 11.31 -6.49 -6.00
CA ILE A 129 11.56 -5.56 -4.89
C ILE A 129 10.92 -6.07 -3.60
N PHE A 130 9.61 -6.35 -3.62
CA PHE A 130 8.88 -6.75 -2.42
C PHE A 130 9.23 -8.16 -1.93
N SER A 131 9.64 -9.07 -2.82
CA SER A 131 10.07 -10.41 -2.43
C SER A 131 11.34 -10.42 -1.58
N LYS A 132 12.09 -9.32 -1.57
CA LYS A 132 13.28 -9.15 -0.72
C LYS A 132 12.96 -8.86 0.75
N HIS A 133 11.70 -8.91 1.17
CA HIS A 133 11.30 -8.66 2.56
C HIS A 133 12.08 -9.52 3.57
N CYS A 134 12.38 -10.77 3.23
CA CYS A 134 13.13 -11.68 4.09
C CYS A 134 14.61 -11.32 4.25
N GLU A 135 15.16 -10.50 3.38
CA GLU A 135 16.55 -10.01 3.44
C GLU A 135 16.68 -8.74 4.31
N ILE A 136 15.58 -8.09 4.66
CA ILE A 136 15.55 -6.86 5.46
C ILE A 136 15.59 -7.25 6.94
N LYS A 137 16.74 -7.07 7.60
CA LYS A 137 16.95 -7.50 8.99
C LYS A 137 16.88 -6.38 10.02
N ASP A 138 17.32 -5.18 9.65
CA ASP A 138 17.50 -4.07 10.59
C ASP A 138 16.42 -2.98 10.49
N PHE A 139 15.38 -3.19 9.69
CA PHE A 139 14.31 -2.24 9.50
C PHE A 139 12.95 -2.98 9.45
N GLU A 140 12.39 -3.26 10.63
CA GLU A 140 11.17 -4.07 10.76
C GLU A 140 9.95 -3.47 10.06
N GLU A 141 9.79 -2.15 10.08
CA GLU A 141 8.67 -1.48 9.39
C GLU A 141 8.74 -1.70 7.88
N LYS A 142 9.91 -1.55 7.29
CA LYS A 142 10.14 -1.80 5.87
C LYS A 142 9.91 -3.27 5.53
N ARG A 143 10.40 -4.18 6.35
CA ARG A 143 10.20 -5.63 6.17
C ARG A 143 8.72 -5.99 6.18
N GLY A 144 7.97 -5.52 7.16
CA GLY A 144 6.53 -5.76 7.26
C GLY A 144 5.76 -5.18 6.09
N LEU A 145 6.09 -3.96 5.68
CA LEU A 145 5.51 -3.32 4.50
C LEU A 145 5.76 -4.14 3.24
N TYR A 146 7.00 -4.55 2.99
CA TYR A 146 7.37 -5.32 1.80
C TYR A 146 6.73 -6.71 1.79
N LEU A 147 6.62 -7.38 2.95
CA LEU A 147 5.89 -8.64 3.06
C LEU A 147 4.43 -8.47 2.66
N ARG A 148 3.77 -7.45 3.20
CA ARG A 148 2.37 -7.15 2.88
C ARG A 148 2.17 -6.87 1.38
N GLU A 149 2.99 -6.01 0.80
CA GLU A 149 2.90 -5.67 -0.62
C GLU A 149 3.24 -6.87 -1.53
N CYS A 150 4.20 -7.70 -1.14
CA CYS A 150 4.52 -8.95 -1.83
C CYS A 150 3.31 -9.88 -1.89
N LEU A 151 2.68 -10.12 -0.75
CA LEU A 151 1.48 -10.97 -0.66
C LEU A 151 0.31 -10.40 -1.48
N ALA A 152 0.14 -9.07 -1.46
CA ALA A 152 -0.89 -8.40 -2.24
C ALA A 152 -0.69 -8.62 -3.75
N LEU A 153 0.52 -8.41 -4.26
CA LEU A 153 0.81 -8.60 -5.68
C LEU A 153 0.72 -10.07 -6.09
N GLN A 154 1.28 -10.99 -5.31
CA GLN A 154 1.16 -12.42 -5.60
C GLN A 154 -0.30 -12.85 -5.70
N LYS A 155 -1.13 -12.39 -4.77
CA LYS A 155 -2.55 -12.76 -4.72
C LYS A 155 -3.35 -12.26 -5.92
N ILE A 156 -2.96 -11.14 -6.48
CA ILE A 156 -3.61 -10.58 -7.67
C ILE A 156 -3.15 -11.26 -8.94
N MET A 157 -1.88 -11.66 -8.99
CA MET A 157 -1.34 -12.37 -10.15
C MET A 157 -1.78 -13.83 -10.26
N GLU A 158 -2.30 -14.42 -9.18
CA GLU A 158 -2.91 -15.77 -9.19
C GLU A 158 -4.27 -15.85 -9.94
N ARG A 159 -4.68 -14.81 -10.63
CA ARG A 159 -5.98 -14.74 -11.33
C ARG A 159 -5.91 -15.23 -12.77
#